data_751114613fc361357a7274e2399d9803
#
_entry.id   751114613fc361357a7274e2399d9803
#
_cell.length_a   1.000
_cell.length_b   1.000
_cell.length_c   1.000
_cell.angle_alpha   90.00
_cell.angle_beta   90.00
_cell.angle_gamma   90.00
#
_symmetry.space_group_name_H-M   'P 1'
#
loop_
_entity.id
_entity.type
_entity.pdbx_description
1 polymer ?
#
loop_
_entity_poly.entity_id
_entity_poly.type
_entity_poly.pdbx_seq_one_letter_code
_entity_poly.pdbx_strand_id
1 'polypeptide(L)'
;MDFTGVYHKASEQMCYPLNEDELIVNLKTGYDVKRVFIYYGDPFEAGILGGKEQWAGKKEEICFKKHLRHHLWWTTTLTPRFKRCKYYFELHTEEETWYYFENGFLSEEQIGMEGRMLQCFVMPWMNPADVNSTPDWVNDTVWYQILSLIHISEPTRLDVI
;
A
#
# COMPACT_ATOMS: atom_id res chain seq x y z
N MET A 1 -6.56 19.97 6.12
CA MET A 1 -5.92 18.91 5.27
C MET A 1 -6.71 18.73 3.98
N ASP A 2 -6.03 18.54 2.83
CA ASP A 2 -6.68 18.17 1.57
C ASP A 2 -6.90 16.64 1.51
N PHE A 3 -8.10 16.21 1.88
CA PHE A 3 -8.48 14.80 1.87
C PHE A 3 -8.52 14.18 0.48
N THR A 4 -8.74 14.97 -0.57
CA THR A 4 -8.82 14.47 -1.95
C THR A 4 -7.45 14.07 -2.51
N GLY A 5 -6.39 14.62 -1.94
CA GLY A 5 -5.01 14.29 -2.27
C GLY A 5 -4.51 12.99 -1.63
N VAL A 6 -5.21 12.49 -0.60
CA VAL A 6 -4.80 11.28 0.13
C VAL A 6 -5.40 10.04 -0.50
N TYR A 7 -4.54 9.06 -0.79
CA TYR A 7 -4.97 7.78 -1.35
C TYR A 7 -4.08 6.63 -0.92
N HIS A 8 -4.72 5.56 -0.50
CA HIS A 8 -4.13 4.26 -0.24
C HIS A 8 -5.14 3.15 -0.49
N LYS A 9 -4.65 1.96 -0.80
CA LYS A 9 -5.43 0.73 -0.96
C LYS A 9 -4.56 -0.45 -0.49
N ALA A 10 -5.13 -1.39 0.25
CA ALA A 10 -4.40 -2.55 0.75
C ALA A 10 -4.15 -3.62 -0.35
N SER A 11 -3.81 -3.19 -1.55
CA SER A 11 -3.55 -4.06 -2.71
C SER A 11 -2.74 -3.33 -3.79
N GLU A 12 -2.37 -4.07 -4.83
CA GLU A 12 -1.68 -3.58 -6.02
C GLU A 12 -0.35 -2.85 -5.67
N GLN A 13 -0.05 -1.77 -6.36
CA GLN A 13 1.16 -0.97 -6.12
C GLN A 13 1.16 -0.21 -4.78
N MET A 14 0.02 -0.15 -4.08
CA MET A 14 -0.08 0.57 -2.81
C MET A 14 0.27 -0.31 -1.61
N CYS A 15 0.07 -1.63 -1.73
CA CYS A 15 0.42 -2.59 -0.69
C CYS A 15 0.71 -3.95 -1.32
N TYR A 16 1.97 -4.39 -1.27
CA TYR A 16 2.38 -5.65 -1.89
C TYR A 16 3.59 -6.28 -1.17
N PRO A 17 3.69 -7.61 -1.12
CA PRO A 17 4.88 -8.28 -0.61
C PRO A 17 6.06 -8.06 -1.56
N LEU A 18 7.18 -7.58 -1.02
CA LEU A 18 8.44 -7.47 -1.75
C LEU A 18 9.15 -8.83 -1.83
N ASN A 19 9.08 -9.57 -0.75
CA ASN A 19 9.55 -10.94 -0.60
C ASN A 19 8.68 -11.63 0.46
N GLU A 20 9.10 -12.79 0.94
CA GLU A 20 8.32 -13.57 1.92
C GLU A 20 8.14 -12.89 3.28
N ASP A 21 9.04 -11.97 3.65
CA ASP A 21 9.08 -11.36 4.97
C ASP A 21 8.80 -9.84 4.96
N GLU A 22 8.92 -9.20 3.81
CA GLU A 22 8.83 -7.75 3.68
C GLU A 22 7.59 -7.33 2.89
N LEU A 23 6.82 -6.42 3.48
CA LEU A 23 5.63 -5.80 2.90
C LEU A 23 5.90 -4.34 2.58
N ILE A 24 5.80 -3.96 1.32
CA ILE A 24 5.84 -2.56 0.90
C ILE A 24 4.46 -1.94 1.10
N VAL A 25 4.45 -0.79 1.76
CA VAL A 25 3.25 0.03 1.92
C VAL A 25 3.53 1.43 1.40
N ASN A 26 2.71 1.86 0.46
CA ASN A 26 2.79 3.17 -0.17
C ASN A 26 1.57 4.01 0.18
N LEU A 27 1.77 5.31 0.36
CA LEU A 27 0.70 6.26 0.59
C LEU A 27 0.92 7.49 -0.31
N LYS A 28 -0.13 7.95 -0.95
CA LYS A 28 -0.15 9.19 -1.70
C LYS A 28 -0.82 10.27 -0.85
N THR A 29 -0.24 11.49 -0.82
CA THR A 29 -0.83 12.64 -0.12
C THR A 29 -0.65 13.93 -0.91
N GLY A 30 -1.39 14.97 -0.54
CA GLY A 30 -1.11 16.34 -0.95
C GLY A 30 0.19 16.87 -0.33
N TYR A 31 0.63 18.07 -0.75
CA TYR A 31 1.82 18.73 -0.22
C TYR A 31 1.61 19.37 1.16
N ASP A 32 0.38 19.45 1.62
CA ASP A 32 -0.03 19.93 2.92
C ASP A 32 0.38 18.96 4.05
N VAL A 33 0.49 17.66 3.76
CA VAL A 33 0.96 16.65 4.71
C VAL A 33 2.49 16.72 4.85
N LYS A 34 2.95 16.94 6.08
CA LYS A 34 4.38 17.13 6.40
C LYS A 34 5.03 15.88 6.95
N ARG A 35 4.31 15.12 7.79
CA ARG A 35 4.79 13.87 8.40
C ARG A 35 3.70 12.82 8.32
N VAL A 36 4.12 11.59 8.18
CA VAL A 36 3.25 10.41 8.15
C VAL A 36 3.79 9.37 9.11
N PHE A 37 2.92 8.83 9.94
CA PHE A 37 3.20 7.66 10.75
C PHE A 37 2.29 6.51 10.33
N ILE A 38 2.78 5.30 10.46
CA ILE A 38 2.00 4.08 10.29
C ILE A 38 1.93 3.34 11.63
N TYR A 39 0.72 2.92 11.99
CA TYR A 39 0.49 1.98 13.09
C TYR A 39 0.21 0.62 12.47
N TYR A 40 0.99 -0.39 12.82
CA TYR A 40 0.83 -1.71 12.24
C TYR A 40 1.11 -2.83 13.25
N GLY A 41 0.54 -4.00 13.00
CA GLY A 41 0.74 -5.17 13.82
C GLY A 41 -0.11 -6.34 13.37
N ASP A 42 -0.01 -7.44 14.11
CA ASP A 42 -0.85 -8.61 13.86
C ASP A 42 -2.33 -8.29 14.21
N PRO A 43 -3.30 -8.59 13.32
CA PRO A 43 -4.71 -8.37 13.60
C PRO A 43 -5.23 -9.05 14.87
N PHE A 44 -4.55 -10.11 15.32
CA PHE A 44 -4.96 -10.94 16.45
C PHE A 44 -4.15 -10.69 17.74
N GLU A 45 -3.29 -9.67 17.78
CA GLU A 45 -2.51 -9.33 19.01
C GLU A 45 -3.41 -9.04 20.22
N ALA A 46 -4.58 -8.46 20.01
CA ALA A 46 -5.56 -8.19 21.05
C ALA A 46 -6.46 -9.39 21.41
N GLY A 47 -6.20 -10.57 20.84
CA GLY A 47 -6.98 -11.79 21.02
C GLY A 47 -8.16 -11.93 20.07
N ILE A 48 -8.46 -13.17 19.68
CA ILE A 48 -9.52 -13.52 18.71
C ILE A 48 -10.92 -13.27 19.27
N LEU A 49 -11.11 -13.39 20.57
CA LEU A 49 -12.41 -13.36 21.24
C LEU A 49 -12.76 -12.00 21.86
N GLY A 50 -12.15 -10.92 21.38
CA GLY A 50 -12.47 -9.57 21.82
C GLY A 50 -12.12 -9.31 23.27
N GLY A 51 -10.89 -9.60 23.65
CA GLY A 51 -10.32 -9.19 24.93
C GLY A 51 -10.60 -7.71 25.19
N LYS A 52 -10.53 -7.28 26.42
CA LYS A 52 -10.79 -5.89 26.83
C LYS A 52 -9.73 -4.88 26.33
N GLU A 53 -8.62 -5.39 25.80
CA GLU A 53 -7.52 -4.56 25.32
C GLU A 53 -7.77 -4.09 23.89
N GLN A 54 -7.61 -2.80 23.69
CA GLN A 54 -7.65 -2.18 22.37
C GLN A 54 -6.38 -2.55 21.58
N TRP A 55 -6.54 -2.92 20.31
CA TRP A 55 -5.40 -3.12 19.45
C TRP A 55 -4.64 -1.80 19.26
N ALA A 56 -3.36 -1.76 19.60
CA ALA A 56 -2.55 -0.55 19.55
C ALA A 56 -1.62 -0.51 18.32
N GLY A 57 -1.05 -1.66 17.94
CA GLY A 57 -0.02 -1.73 16.92
C GLY A 57 1.30 -1.07 17.33
N LYS A 58 2.31 -1.20 16.46
CA LYS A 58 3.59 -0.51 16.57
C LYS A 58 3.55 0.76 15.72
N LYS A 59 3.92 1.90 16.29
CA LYS A 59 3.99 3.19 15.58
C LYS A 59 5.38 3.38 14.98
N GLU A 60 5.45 3.68 13.69
CA GLU A 60 6.68 4.04 12.99
C GLU A 60 6.48 5.25 12.09
N GLU A 61 7.48 6.12 11.98
CA GLU A 61 7.45 7.26 11.07
C GLU A 61 7.88 6.81 9.66
N ILE A 62 7.12 7.21 8.64
CA ILE A 62 7.49 6.99 7.25
C ILE A 62 8.41 8.11 6.79
N CYS A 63 9.72 7.84 6.78
CA CYS A 63 10.74 8.84 6.45
C CYS A 63 10.98 8.97 4.94
N PHE A 64 10.79 7.88 4.17
CA PHE A 64 11.03 7.93 2.73
C PHE A 64 9.83 8.53 2.00
N LYS A 65 10.08 9.67 1.34
CA LYS A 65 9.08 10.33 0.51
C LYS A 65 9.68 10.80 -0.81
N LYS A 66 8.90 10.65 -1.88
CA LYS A 66 9.22 11.13 -3.23
C LYS A 66 8.27 12.25 -3.63
N HIS A 67 8.82 13.36 -4.11
CA HIS A 67 8.04 14.45 -4.66
C HIS A 67 7.65 14.13 -6.11
N LEU A 68 6.36 14.04 -6.37
CA LEU A 68 5.80 13.92 -7.70
C LEU A 68 5.17 15.26 -8.11
N ARG A 69 4.71 15.40 -9.36
CA ARG A 69 4.27 16.68 -9.91
C ARG A 69 3.15 17.36 -9.11
N HIS A 70 2.23 16.59 -8.54
CA HIS A 70 1.04 17.12 -7.86
C HIS A 70 0.80 16.54 -6.47
N HIS A 71 1.67 15.64 -5.98
CA HIS A 71 1.50 14.97 -4.69
C HIS A 71 2.83 14.43 -4.17
N LEU A 72 2.82 14.02 -2.91
CA LEU A 72 3.87 13.26 -2.26
C LEU A 72 3.55 11.77 -2.33
N TRP A 73 4.58 10.97 -2.52
CA TRP A 73 4.51 9.52 -2.45
C TRP A 73 5.39 9.05 -1.29
N TRP A 74 4.75 8.45 -0.30
CA TRP A 74 5.39 7.94 0.90
C TRP A 74 5.53 6.43 0.76
N THR A 75 6.67 5.88 1.18
CA THR A 75 6.95 4.44 1.10
C THR A 75 7.58 3.96 2.39
N THR A 76 7.11 2.85 2.88
CA THR A 76 7.75 2.13 3.99
C THR A 76 7.76 0.63 3.73
N THR A 77 8.72 -0.06 4.36
CA THR A 77 8.83 -1.51 4.35
C THR A 77 8.53 -2.02 5.75
N LEU A 78 7.52 -2.86 5.87
CA LEU A 78 7.11 -3.50 7.11
C LEU A 78 7.59 -4.95 7.12
N THR A 79 7.88 -5.49 8.30
CA THR A 79 8.23 -6.91 8.50
C THR A 79 7.22 -7.59 9.43
N PRO A 80 6.05 -7.99 8.91
CA PRO A 80 5.00 -8.57 9.72
C PRO A 80 5.41 -9.95 10.27
N ARG A 81 5.37 -10.12 11.59
CA ARG A 81 5.83 -11.33 12.26
C ARG A 81 5.15 -12.62 11.78
N PHE A 82 3.87 -12.54 11.40
CA PHE A 82 3.05 -13.69 11.02
C PHE A 82 2.57 -13.61 9.56
N LYS A 83 3.32 -12.90 8.69
CA LYS A 83 2.97 -12.73 7.26
C LYS A 83 1.57 -12.16 7.03
N ARG A 84 1.04 -11.44 7.98
CA ARG A 84 -0.23 -10.72 7.94
C ARG A 84 -0.10 -9.42 8.71
N CYS A 85 -0.80 -8.38 8.28
CA CYS A 85 -0.64 -7.07 8.84
C CYS A 85 -1.98 -6.32 8.84
N LYS A 86 -2.31 -5.71 9.96
CA LYS A 86 -3.36 -4.70 10.10
C LYS A 86 -2.68 -3.37 10.36
N TYR A 87 -3.13 -2.30 9.71
CA TYR A 87 -2.47 -1.00 9.83
C TYR A 87 -3.39 0.15 9.50
N TYR A 88 -3.02 1.36 9.92
CA TYR A 88 -3.62 2.64 9.56
C TYR A 88 -2.56 3.74 9.61
N PHE A 89 -2.88 4.91 9.08
CA PHE A 89 -1.95 6.03 9.01
C PHE A 89 -2.37 7.17 9.93
N GLU A 90 -1.38 7.88 10.46
CA GLU A 90 -1.53 9.17 11.14
C GLU A 90 -0.83 10.22 10.29
N LEU A 91 -1.57 11.25 9.88
CA LEU A 91 -1.14 12.28 8.94
C LEU A 91 -1.07 13.62 9.66
N HIS A 92 0.07 14.27 9.60
CA HIS A 92 0.28 15.58 10.18
C HIS A 92 0.42 16.65 9.09
N THR A 93 -0.42 17.65 9.15
CA THR A 93 -0.21 18.94 8.47
C THR A 93 0.51 19.92 9.41
N GLU A 94 0.60 21.20 9.08
CA GLU A 94 1.14 22.23 9.99
C GLU A 94 0.21 22.52 11.17
N GLU A 95 -1.11 22.34 10.99
CA GLU A 95 -2.14 22.76 11.95
C GLU A 95 -2.92 21.58 12.55
N GLU A 96 -3.01 20.45 11.86
CA GLU A 96 -3.95 19.38 12.18
C GLU A 96 -3.28 18.02 12.14
N THR A 97 -3.84 17.06 12.90
CA THR A 97 -3.54 15.64 12.85
C THR A 97 -4.80 14.88 12.49
N TRP A 98 -4.69 13.98 11.51
CA TRP A 98 -5.77 13.13 11.05
C TRP A 98 -5.32 11.67 10.97
N TYR A 99 -6.26 10.78 11.23
CA TYR A 99 -6.04 9.34 11.14
C TYR A 99 -6.79 8.79 9.92
N TYR A 100 -6.06 8.05 9.07
CA TYR A 100 -6.61 7.54 7.81
C TYR A 100 -6.77 6.01 7.88
N PHE A 101 -8.00 5.57 7.71
CA PHE A 101 -8.47 4.19 7.72
C PHE A 101 -9.08 3.80 6.38
N GLU A 102 -9.39 2.51 6.20
CA GLU A 102 -10.03 2.02 4.98
C GLU A 102 -11.40 2.69 4.71
N ASN A 103 -12.15 2.99 5.76
CA ASN A 103 -13.45 3.67 5.67
C ASN A 103 -13.37 5.20 5.69
N GLY A 104 -12.18 5.81 5.72
CA GLY A 104 -12.00 7.25 5.66
C GLY A 104 -11.14 7.84 6.77
N PHE A 105 -11.43 9.09 7.14
CA PHE A 105 -10.62 9.86 8.07
C PHE A 105 -11.32 10.09 9.39
N LEU A 106 -10.56 10.00 10.48
CA LEU A 106 -11.00 10.34 11.83
C LEU A 106 -10.11 11.42 12.42
N SER A 107 -10.71 12.34 13.17
CA SER A 107 -9.94 13.28 14.01
C SER A 107 -9.45 12.59 15.28
N GLU A 108 -8.54 13.23 16.02
CA GLU A 108 -8.03 12.73 17.29
C GLU A 108 -9.15 12.48 18.32
N GLU A 109 -10.18 13.34 18.33
CA GLU A 109 -11.34 13.16 19.20
C GLU A 109 -12.18 11.94 18.81
N GLN A 110 -12.41 11.75 17.51
CA GLN A 110 -13.21 10.64 16.99
C GLN A 110 -12.57 9.28 17.19
N ILE A 111 -11.24 9.17 17.02
CA ILE A 111 -10.53 7.90 17.23
C ILE A 111 -10.65 7.40 18.68
N GLY A 112 -10.72 8.32 19.65
CA GLY A 112 -10.96 7.99 21.05
C GLY A 112 -12.37 7.47 21.31
N MET A 113 -13.37 7.88 20.53
CA MET A 113 -14.76 7.46 20.66
C MET A 113 -15.06 6.13 19.96
N GLU A 114 -14.51 5.89 18.78
CA GLU A 114 -14.78 4.69 17.98
C GLU A 114 -14.08 3.43 18.50
N GLY A 115 -12.97 3.57 19.20
CA GLY A 115 -12.31 2.52 19.95
C GLY A 115 -12.04 1.24 19.16
N ARG A 116 -12.84 0.18 19.41
CA ARG A 116 -12.63 -1.15 18.82
C ARG A 116 -13.16 -1.33 17.39
N MET A 117 -13.94 -0.39 16.88
CA MET A 117 -14.64 -0.48 15.59
C MET A 117 -13.82 0.07 14.43
N LEU A 118 -12.55 0.44 14.66
CA LEU A 118 -11.68 1.00 13.63
C LEU A 118 -11.49 0.02 12.46
N GLN A 119 -11.91 0.43 11.29
CA GLN A 119 -11.70 -0.30 10.04
C GLN A 119 -10.32 0.00 9.47
N CYS A 120 -9.34 -0.69 9.97
CA CYS A 120 -7.97 -0.58 9.48
C CYS A 120 -7.82 -1.24 8.12
N PHE A 121 -6.80 -0.83 7.38
CA PHE A 121 -6.30 -1.59 6.23
C PHE A 121 -5.76 -2.94 6.67
N VAL A 122 -5.96 -3.98 5.87
CA VAL A 122 -5.54 -5.33 6.21
C VAL A 122 -4.85 -5.98 5.01
N MET A 123 -3.61 -6.45 5.23
CA MET A 123 -2.97 -7.47 4.41
C MET A 123 -3.24 -8.83 5.09
N PRO A 124 -4.17 -9.63 4.59
CA PRO A 124 -4.62 -10.84 5.29
C PRO A 124 -3.56 -11.93 5.32
N TRP A 125 -2.76 -12.02 4.28
CA TRP A 125 -1.70 -13.01 4.15
C TRP A 125 -0.72 -12.65 3.04
N MET A 126 0.59 -12.69 3.36
CA MET A 126 1.66 -12.55 2.36
C MET A 126 1.99 -13.94 1.83
N ASN A 127 1.36 -14.30 0.69
CA ASN A 127 1.56 -15.60 0.08
C ASN A 127 2.85 -15.59 -0.74
N PRO A 128 3.77 -16.56 -0.55
CA PRO A 128 4.97 -16.68 -1.38
C PRO A 128 4.68 -16.77 -2.89
N ALA A 129 3.52 -17.30 -3.27
CA ALA A 129 3.11 -17.38 -4.68
C ALA A 129 2.79 -16.01 -5.30
N ASP A 130 2.47 -15.01 -4.48
CA ASP A 130 2.15 -13.65 -4.93
C ASP A 130 3.41 -12.75 -4.98
N VAL A 131 4.54 -13.26 -4.51
CA VAL A 131 5.84 -12.57 -4.63
C VAL A 131 6.32 -12.70 -6.06
N ASN A 132 6.41 -11.57 -6.75
CA ASN A 132 6.88 -11.51 -8.12
C ASN A 132 8.41 -11.70 -8.16
N SER A 133 8.86 -12.93 -8.26
CA SER A 133 10.29 -13.25 -8.44
C SER A 133 10.66 -13.11 -9.91
N THR A 134 11.28 -12.00 -10.26
CA THR A 134 11.85 -11.82 -11.59
C THR A 134 13.07 -12.72 -11.73
N PRO A 135 13.17 -13.58 -12.76
CA PRO A 135 14.36 -14.37 -13.02
C PRO A 135 15.61 -13.49 -13.16
N ASP A 136 16.75 -13.91 -12.63
CA ASP A 136 17.99 -13.11 -12.57
C ASP A 136 18.42 -12.58 -13.93
N TRP A 137 18.26 -13.37 -15.00
CA TRP A 137 18.62 -12.97 -16.35
C TRP A 137 17.86 -11.76 -16.90
N VAL A 138 16.70 -11.42 -16.34
CA VAL A 138 15.86 -10.28 -16.80
C VAL A 138 16.57 -8.95 -16.54
N ASN A 139 17.32 -8.84 -15.45
CA ASN A 139 18.05 -7.62 -15.09
C ASN A 139 19.23 -7.32 -16.03
N ASP A 140 19.77 -8.36 -16.68
CA ASP A 140 20.90 -8.26 -17.60
C ASP A 140 20.46 -8.18 -19.07
N THR A 141 19.17 -7.99 -19.33
CA THR A 141 18.59 -8.06 -20.68
C THR A 141 17.95 -6.72 -21.06
N VAL A 142 18.22 -6.30 -22.29
CA VAL A 142 17.52 -5.16 -22.91
C VAL A 142 16.35 -5.70 -23.73
N TRP A 143 15.14 -5.26 -23.37
CA TRP A 143 13.91 -5.69 -24.02
C TRP A 143 13.50 -4.74 -25.13
N TYR A 144 13.25 -5.30 -26.32
CA TYR A 144 12.66 -4.58 -27.44
C TYR A 144 11.31 -5.21 -27.77
N GLN A 145 10.25 -4.46 -27.67
CA GLN A 145 8.94 -4.86 -28.15
C GLN A 145 8.67 -4.14 -29.48
N ILE A 146 8.74 -4.88 -30.58
CA ILE A 146 8.40 -4.35 -31.90
C ILE A 146 6.92 -4.65 -32.14
N LEU A 147 6.10 -3.63 -31.99
CA LEU A 147 4.69 -3.69 -32.38
C LEU A 147 4.59 -3.31 -33.86
N SER A 148 4.36 -4.30 -34.69
CA SER A 148 4.07 -4.06 -36.09
C SER A 148 2.63 -4.40 -36.36
N LEU A 149 1.86 -3.41 -36.83
CA LEU A 149 0.44 -3.57 -37.20
C LEU A 149 0.26 -4.22 -38.59
N ILE A 150 1.36 -4.42 -39.31
CA ILE A 150 1.32 -4.81 -40.72
C ILE A 150 1.06 -6.32 -40.93
N HIS A 151 1.30 -7.10 -39.92
CA HIS A 151 1.24 -8.55 -40.01
C HIS A 151 -0.03 -9.14 -39.48
N ILE A 152 -0.94 -8.32 -39.11
CA ILE A 152 -2.28 -8.77 -38.72
C ILE A 152 -3.10 -9.14 -39.96
N SER A 153 -2.72 -8.71 -41.15
CA SER A 153 -3.22 -9.26 -42.39
C SER A 153 -2.27 -10.39 -42.83
N GLU A 154 -2.66 -11.63 -42.67
CA GLU A 154 -2.07 -12.72 -43.46
C GLU A 154 -2.06 -12.29 -44.93
N PRO A 155 -0.97 -12.54 -45.64
CA PRO A 155 -0.96 -12.34 -47.08
C PRO A 155 -2.10 -13.19 -47.63
N THR A 156 -3.13 -12.53 -48.13
CA THR A 156 -4.20 -13.20 -48.82
C THR A 156 -3.55 -14.00 -49.93
N ARG A 157 -3.57 -15.29 -49.83
CA ARG A 157 -3.13 -16.19 -50.88
C ARG A 157 -4.04 -15.90 -52.04
N LEU A 158 -3.57 -15.16 -52.99
CA LEU A 158 -4.18 -15.11 -54.30
C LEU A 158 -4.02 -16.49 -54.90
N ASP A 159 -5.07 -17.29 -54.79
CA ASP A 159 -5.19 -18.47 -55.59
C ASP A 159 -5.31 -17.99 -57.06
N VAL A 160 -4.18 -18.04 -57.71
CA VAL A 160 -4.13 -17.86 -59.17
C VAL A 160 -4.68 -19.12 -59.76
N ILE A 161 -5.82 -19.01 -60.39
CA ILE A 161 -6.43 -19.99 -61.30
C ILE A 161 -5.60 -20.10 -62.54
#